data_e6000648341296703e439023db2df529
#
_entry.id   e6000648341296703e439023db2df529
#
_cell.length_a   1.000
_cell.length_b   1.000
_cell.length_c   1.000
_cell.angle_alpha   90.00
_cell.angle_beta   90.00
_cell.angle_gamma   90.00
#
_symmetry.space_group_name_H-M   'P 1'
#
loop_
_entity.id
_entity.type
_entity.pdbx_description
1 polymer ?
#
loop_
_entity_poly.entity_id
_entity_poly.type
_entity_poly.pdbx_seq_one_letter_code
_entity_poly.pdbx_strand_id
1 'polypeptide(L)'
;PMGREIKVQVNESKTQNKKPFFLLAPVGANSKSPTSLPVYSLYEMSFAKQKYTDIVIEIDNIKHKPDTFPIPIECSKNYLTRYSADTFNVDWNTNFTGKLYPLIPSINNTVSDKGINYELDKKNNHYEIKCIHASNHKHKINVKFCPAIPDIICLKQGIELDGNFSITTDNAKGNIKGYYRIEKKENDICLEIKSNKGWTPNEKRWILKILFYFVKVFQEWPKTYLWNAKISLNDTTNLYMHSEWKRI
;
A
#
# COMPACT_ATOMS: atom_id res chain seq x y z
N PRO A 1 -18.27 -8.07 26.32
CA PRO A 1 -19.15 -7.53 25.31
C PRO A 1 -19.92 -8.71 24.74
N MET A 2 -21.22 -8.72 24.95
CA MET A 2 -22.08 -9.69 24.28
C MET A 2 -22.06 -9.36 22.79
N GLY A 3 -21.38 -10.20 22.00
CA GLY A 3 -21.37 -10.05 20.56
C GLY A 3 -22.75 -10.30 19.98
N ARG A 4 -23.20 -9.42 19.06
CA ARG A 4 -24.40 -9.70 18.28
C ARG A 4 -24.11 -10.81 17.27
N GLU A 5 -25.06 -11.69 17.06
CA GLU A 5 -24.97 -12.69 16.00
C GLU A 5 -25.37 -12.01 14.67
N ILE A 6 -24.46 -12.04 13.68
CA ILE A 6 -24.73 -11.50 12.34
C ILE A 6 -24.59 -12.63 11.33
N LYS A 7 -25.68 -12.92 10.62
CA LYS A 7 -25.69 -13.90 9.52
C LYS A 7 -25.90 -13.13 8.21
N VAL A 8 -25.00 -13.34 7.24
CA VAL A 8 -25.12 -12.77 5.90
C VAL A 8 -25.10 -13.91 4.91
N GLN A 9 -26.15 -14.04 4.14
CA GLN A 9 -26.26 -15.00 3.05
C GLN A 9 -26.36 -14.25 1.72
N VAL A 10 -25.48 -14.59 0.79
CA VAL A 10 -25.47 -14.05 -0.57
C VAL A 10 -25.76 -15.19 -1.54
N ASN A 11 -26.88 -15.12 -2.24
CA ASN A 11 -27.30 -16.08 -3.22
C ASN A 11 -27.16 -15.50 -4.62
N GLU A 12 -26.22 -16.02 -5.41
CA GLU A 12 -26.01 -15.59 -6.78
C GLU A 12 -26.54 -16.67 -7.74
N SER A 13 -27.63 -16.40 -8.43
CA SER A 13 -28.29 -17.35 -9.33
C SER A 13 -27.77 -17.37 -10.75
N LYS A 14 -27.10 -16.29 -11.20
CA LYS A 14 -26.44 -16.22 -12.51
C LYS A 14 -25.21 -15.32 -12.47
N THR A 15 -24.06 -15.87 -12.77
CA THR A 15 -22.82 -15.11 -12.97
C THR A 15 -22.85 -14.44 -14.34
N GLN A 16 -22.93 -13.12 -14.39
CA GLN A 16 -22.53 -12.41 -15.61
C GLN A 16 -21.01 -12.36 -15.66
N ASN A 17 -20.40 -12.84 -16.71
CA ASN A 17 -18.96 -12.75 -16.99
C ASN A 17 -18.55 -11.28 -17.24
N LYS A 18 -18.67 -10.42 -16.24
CA LYS A 18 -18.07 -9.09 -16.30
C LYS A 18 -16.58 -9.28 -16.08
N LYS A 19 -15.79 -8.75 -16.98
CA LYS A 19 -14.35 -8.82 -16.92
C LYS A 19 -13.87 -8.08 -15.64
N PRO A 20 -13.28 -8.77 -14.68
CA PRO A 20 -12.83 -8.14 -13.44
C PRO A 20 -11.73 -7.12 -13.71
N PHE A 21 -11.41 -6.30 -12.73
CA PHE A 21 -10.38 -5.29 -12.83
C PHE A 21 -9.54 -5.26 -11.55
N PHE A 22 -8.40 -4.60 -11.64
CA PHE A 22 -7.53 -4.34 -10.51
C PHE A 22 -7.92 -3.00 -9.86
N LEU A 23 -7.90 -2.98 -8.54
CA LEU A 23 -8.10 -1.77 -7.75
C LEU A 23 -7.07 -1.70 -6.63
N LEU A 24 -6.42 -0.57 -6.51
CA LEU A 24 -5.65 -0.25 -5.31
C LEU A 24 -6.59 0.47 -4.33
N ALA A 25 -6.93 -0.19 -3.23
CA ALA A 25 -7.88 0.34 -2.28
C ALA A 25 -7.22 1.38 -1.34
N PRO A 26 -7.86 2.52 -1.12
CA PRO A 26 -7.35 3.59 -0.25
C PRO A 26 -7.66 3.32 1.23
N VAL A 27 -7.16 2.23 1.77
CA VAL A 27 -7.37 1.90 3.17
C VAL A 27 -6.65 2.91 4.05
N GLY A 28 -7.30 3.34 5.11
CA GLY A 28 -6.75 4.35 6.02
C GLY A 28 -6.77 5.78 5.50
N ALA A 29 -7.40 6.05 4.34
CA ALA A 29 -7.46 7.40 3.76
C ALA A 29 -7.98 8.48 4.72
N ASN A 30 -8.85 8.13 5.64
CA ASN A 30 -9.42 9.03 6.63
C ASN A 30 -8.74 8.94 8.02
N SER A 31 -7.68 8.16 8.16
CA SER A 31 -6.96 8.09 9.43
C SER A 31 -6.32 9.44 9.76
N LYS A 32 -6.53 9.91 10.99
CA LYS A 32 -5.87 11.11 11.51
C LYS A 32 -4.42 10.83 11.93
N SER A 33 -4.16 9.60 12.35
CA SER A 33 -2.86 9.15 12.81
C SER A 33 -2.49 7.85 12.07
N PRO A 34 -1.97 7.95 10.84
CA PRO A 34 -1.51 6.79 10.10
C PRO A 34 -0.34 6.11 10.82
N THR A 35 -0.27 4.79 10.77
CA THR A 35 0.81 3.99 11.39
C THR A 35 1.66 3.26 10.38
N SER A 36 1.25 3.27 9.11
CA SER A 36 1.93 2.63 7.98
C SER A 36 1.47 3.26 6.67
N LEU A 37 2.09 2.92 5.57
CA LEU A 37 1.54 3.14 4.24
C LEU A 37 0.90 1.83 3.75
N PRO A 38 -0.42 1.66 3.91
CA PRO A 38 -1.09 0.44 3.50
C PRO A 38 -1.26 0.40 1.98
N VAL A 39 -0.84 -0.69 1.36
CA VAL A 39 -1.06 -0.97 -0.06
C VAL A 39 -1.96 -2.19 -0.16
N TYR A 40 -3.25 -1.94 -0.38
CA TYR A 40 -4.27 -2.97 -0.53
C TYR A 40 -4.57 -3.22 -2.00
N SER A 41 -3.96 -4.25 -2.54
CA SER A 41 -4.13 -4.67 -3.93
C SER A 41 -5.30 -5.64 -4.03
N LEU A 42 -6.36 -5.22 -4.72
CA LEU A 42 -7.55 -6.02 -4.99
C LEU A 42 -7.50 -6.48 -6.44
N TYR A 43 -7.16 -7.74 -6.63
CA TYR A 43 -7.21 -8.40 -7.92
C TYR A 43 -8.63 -8.93 -8.15
N GLU A 44 -9.01 -9.10 -9.39
CA GLU A 44 -10.34 -9.62 -9.75
C GLU A 44 -11.48 -8.86 -9.07
N MET A 45 -11.29 -7.56 -8.87
CA MET A 45 -12.33 -6.70 -8.32
C MET A 45 -13.50 -6.61 -9.27
N SER A 46 -14.70 -6.80 -8.74
CA SER A 46 -15.92 -6.63 -9.50
C SER A 46 -16.90 -5.73 -8.76
N PHE A 47 -17.51 -4.80 -9.50
CA PHE A 47 -18.77 -4.21 -9.09
C PHE A 47 -19.86 -5.14 -9.59
N ALA A 48 -20.24 -6.08 -8.77
CA ALA A 48 -21.34 -6.91 -9.14
C ALA A 48 -22.61 -6.27 -8.66
N LYS A 49 -23.42 -5.90 -9.62
CA LYS A 49 -24.78 -6.19 -9.47
C LYS A 49 -25.10 -7.35 -10.41
N GLN A 50 -25.50 -8.38 -9.81
CA GLN A 50 -26.10 -9.45 -10.57
C GLN A 50 -27.62 -9.30 -10.45
N LYS A 51 -28.28 -9.31 -11.58
CA LYS A 51 -29.74 -9.16 -11.68
C LYS A 51 -30.54 -10.15 -10.80
N TYR A 52 -29.84 -11.16 -10.27
CA TYR A 52 -30.41 -12.24 -9.48
C TYR A 52 -29.64 -12.52 -8.18
N THR A 53 -28.86 -11.56 -7.71
CA THR A 53 -28.23 -11.68 -6.39
C THR A 53 -29.24 -11.35 -5.31
N ASP A 54 -29.47 -12.28 -4.41
CA ASP A 54 -30.27 -12.07 -3.20
C ASP A 54 -29.34 -12.02 -2.00
N ILE A 55 -29.51 -10.98 -1.19
CA ILE A 55 -28.72 -10.78 0.02
C ILE A 55 -29.68 -10.76 1.21
N VAL A 56 -29.51 -11.75 2.08
CA VAL A 56 -30.23 -11.86 3.35
C VAL A 56 -29.28 -11.50 4.48
N ILE A 57 -29.62 -10.50 5.26
CA ILE A 57 -28.89 -10.08 6.46
C ILE A 57 -29.79 -10.32 7.65
N GLU A 58 -29.31 -11.08 8.63
CA GLU A 58 -29.97 -11.27 9.93
C GLU A 58 -29.04 -10.81 11.04
N ILE A 59 -29.57 -9.97 11.93
CA ILE A 59 -28.86 -9.51 13.12
C ILE A 59 -29.74 -9.90 14.31
N ASP A 60 -29.22 -10.76 15.19
CA ASP A 60 -29.94 -11.30 16.33
C ASP A 60 -31.29 -11.91 15.92
N ASN A 61 -31.30 -12.69 14.83
CA ASN A 61 -32.45 -13.32 14.18
C ASN A 61 -33.51 -12.34 13.59
N ILE A 62 -33.20 -11.05 13.52
CA ILE A 62 -34.06 -10.06 12.86
C ILE A 62 -33.54 -9.84 11.44
N LYS A 63 -34.40 -9.99 10.44
CA LYS A 63 -34.06 -9.75 9.04
C LYS A 63 -33.97 -8.25 8.75
N HIS A 64 -32.84 -7.87 8.16
CA HIS A 64 -32.59 -6.50 7.69
C HIS A 64 -32.53 -6.46 6.16
N LYS A 65 -33.03 -5.37 5.60
CA LYS A 65 -32.86 -5.10 4.17
C LYS A 65 -31.56 -4.34 3.98
N PRO A 66 -30.67 -4.77 3.05
CA PRO A 66 -29.50 -3.99 2.71
C PRO A 66 -29.90 -2.65 2.08
N ASP A 67 -29.05 -1.64 2.25
CA ASP A 67 -29.24 -0.34 1.62
C ASP A 67 -29.22 -0.45 0.10
N THR A 68 -30.09 0.27 -0.56
CA THR A 68 -30.11 0.35 -2.02
C THR A 68 -29.20 1.47 -2.50
N PHE A 69 -28.50 1.22 -3.61
CA PHE A 69 -27.70 2.28 -4.24
C PHE A 69 -28.63 3.40 -4.76
N PRO A 70 -28.33 4.67 -4.50
CA PRO A 70 -29.26 5.78 -4.81
C PRO A 70 -29.49 6.00 -6.31
N ILE A 71 -28.65 5.46 -7.17
CA ILE A 71 -28.80 5.57 -8.63
C ILE A 71 -29.19 4.20 -9.17
N PRO A 72 -30.42 4.02 -9.69
CA PRO A 72 -30.83 2.75 -10.28
C PRO A 72 -30.09 2.52 -11.60
N ILE A 73 -29.07 1.70 -11.57
CA ILE A 73 -28.47 1.17 -12.78
C ILE A 73 -29.31 -0.02 -13.20
N GLU A 74 -30.06 0.08 -14.32
CA GLU A 74 -30.93 -0.96 -14.88
C GLU A 74 -32.27 -1.21 -14.16
N CYS A 75 -32.95 -0.17 -13.68
CA CYS A 75 -34.34 -0.23 -13.20
C CYS A 75 -34.73 -1.37 -12.25
N SER A 76 -33.81 -2.00 -11.57
CA SER A 76 -34.06 -3.07 -10.62
C SER A 76 -33.45 -2.78 -9.26
N LYS A 77 -33.93 -3.40 -8.19
CA LYS A 77 -33.36 -3.31 -6.84
C LYS A 77 -31.90 -3.71 -6.89
N ASN A 78 -31.02 -2.75 -6.75
CA ASN A 78 -29.59 -2.91 -6.97
C ASN A 78 -28.84 -2.91 -5.67
N TYR A 79 -28.28 -4.03 -5.30
CA TYR A 79 -27.25 -4.08 -4.29
C TYR A 79 -25.91 -3.90 -4.97
N LEU A 80 -25.18 -2.85 -4.61
CA LEU A 80 -23.81 -2.70 -5.06
C LEU A 80 -22.90 -3.49 -4.12
N THR A 81 -22.66 -4.74 -4.43
CA THR A 81 -21.63 -5.51 -3.76
C THR A 81 -20.30 -5.22 -4.44
N ARG A 82 -19.31 -4.82 -3.65
CA ARG A 82 -17.91 -4.76 -4.07
C ARG A 82 -17.21 -5.95 -3.46
N TYR A 83 -16.61 -6.77 -4.29
CA TYR A 83 -15.80 -7.88 -3.82
C TYR A 83 -14.56 -8.06 -4.69
N SER A 84 -13.53 -8.61 -4.11
CA SER A 84 -12.36 -9.08 -4.81
C SER A 84 -12.18 -10.55 -4.50
N ALA A 85 -12.02 -11.35 -5.54
CA ALA A 85 -11.80 -12.79 -5.39
C ALA A 85 -10.35 -13.10 -4.99
N ASP A 86 -9.44 -12.14 -5.20
CA ASP A 86 -8.02 -12.31 -4.92
C ASP A 86 -7.42 -11.00 -4.41
N THR A 87 -6.74 -11.05 -3.26
CA THR A 87 -6.17 -9.86 -2.61
C THR A 87 -4.72 -10.11 -2.19
N PHE A 88 -3.92 -9.05 -2.26
CA PHE A 88 -2.59 -9.04 -1.68
C PHE A 88 -2.34 -7.69 -1.03
N ASN A 89 -2.11 -7.69 0.28
CA ASN A 89 -2.04 -6.49 1.09
C ASN A 89 -0.69 -6.42 1.79
N VAL A 90 -0.10 -5.24 1.79
CA VAL A 90 1.18 -4.97 2.46
C VAL A 90 1.10 -3.63 3.16
N ASP A 91 1.50 -3.61 4.42
CA ASP A 91 1.72 -2.39 5.18
C ASP A 91 3.20 -2.03 5.12
N TRP A 92 3.50 -0.96 4.38
CA TRP A 92 4.87 -0.50 4.22
C TRP A 92 5.27 0.41 5.38
N ASN A 93 6.49 0.15 5.89
CA ASN A 93 7.21 1.07 6.75
C ASN A 93 6.39 1.49 7.98
N THR A 94 5.98 0.52 8.78
CA THR A 94 5.21 0.77 10.01
C THR A 94 5.99 1.70 10.95
N ASN A 95 5.27 2.46 11.79
CA ASN A 95 5.90 3.24 12.86
C ASN A 95 6.82 2.35 13.68
N PHE A 96 8.02 2.84 13.98
CA PHE A 96 9.03 2.04 14.64
C PHE A 96 9.80 2.89 15.65
N THR A 97 10.11 2.28 16.77
CA THR A 97 11.04 2.81 17.76
C THR A 97 11.88 1.68 18.29
N GLY A 98 13.19 1.72 18.05
CA GLY A 98 14.05 0.63 18.48
C GLY A 98 15.41 0.60 17.79
N LYS A 99 16.16 -0.45 18.12
CA LYS A 99 17.49 -0.71 17.57
C LYS A 99 17.37 -1.18 16.12
N LEU A 100 18.26 -0.66 15.27
CA LEU A 100 18.42 -1.16 13.90
C LEU A 100 19.45 -2.29 13.87
N TYR A 101 19.22 -3.22 12.96
CA TYR A 101 20.13 -4.31 12.68
C TYR A 101 20.63 -4.21 11.23
N PRO A 102 21.92 -4.51 10.99
CA PRO A 102 22.44 -4.48 9.63
C PRO A 102 21.79 -5.55 8.76
N LEU A 103 21.52 -5.20 7.52
CA LEU A 103 21.19 -6.19 6.49
C LEU A 103 22.46 -6.91 6.06
N ILE A 104 22.48 -8.24 6.18
CA ILE A 104 23.61 -9.07 5.75
C ILE A 104 23.28 -9.62 4.36
N PRO A 105 23.96 -9.14 3.31
CA PRO A 105 23.68 -9.55 1.94
C PRO A 105 24.06 -11.01 1.68
N SER A 106 23.25 -11.70 0.90
CA SER A 106 23.59 -12.98 0.30
C SER A 106 24.60 -12.78 -0.87
N ILE A 107 25.10 -13.89 -1.42
CA ILE A 107 25.97 -13.89 -2.61
C ILE A 107 25.34 -13.16 -3.80
N ASN A 108 24.01 -13.14 -3.90
CA ASN A 108 23.27 -12.49 -4.97
C ASN A 108 22.89 -11.03 -4.68
N ASN A 109 23.51 -10.40 -3.68
CA ASN A 109 23.17 -9.04 -3.21
C ASN A 109 21.68 -8.89 -2.83
N THR A 110 21.12 -9.91 -2.25
CA THR A 110 19.73 -9.87 -1.75
C THR A 110 19.71 -10.17 -0.25
N VAL A 111 18.72 -9.61 0.43
CA VAL A 111 18.42 -9.92 1.83
C VAL A 111 16.95 -10.25 1.93
N SER A 112 16.61 -11.25 2.74
CA SER A 112 15.21 -11.57 3.05
C SER A 112 15.01 -11.45 4.56
N ASP A 113 14.04 -10.65 4.96
CA ASP A 113 13.64 -10.49 6.35
C ASP A 113 12.11 -10.43 6.46
N LYS A 114 11.53 -11.33 7.28
CA LYS A 114 10.08 -11.36 7.61
C LYS A 114 9.15 -11.26 6.38
N GLY A 115 9.50 -11.93 5.27
CA GLY A 115 8.71 -11.94 4.04
C GLY A 115 8.90 -10.71 3.14
N ILE A 116 9.78 -9.79 3.54
CA ILE A 116 10.23 -8.67 2.73
C ILE A 116 11.61 -9.03 2.16
N ASN A 117 11.80 -8.76 0.87
CA ASN A 117 13.05 -8.99 0.19
C ASN A 117 13.65 -7.66 -0.26
N TYR A 118 14.94 -7.50 -0.04
CA TYR A 118 15.71 -6.33 -0.42
C TYR A 118 16.65 -6.73 -1.56
N GLU A 119 16.63 -5.96 -2.64
CA GLU A 119 17.57 -6.03 -3.75
C GLU A 119 18.58 -4.91 -3.57
N LEU A 120 19.85 -5.25 -3.48
CA LEU A 120 20.92 -4.31 -3.17
C LEU A 120 21.83 -4.12 -4.38
N ASP A 121 22.29 -2.89 -4.57
CA ASP A 121 23.40 -2.60 -5.49
C ASP A 121 24.70 -2.46 -4.69
N LYS A 122 25.75 -3.16 -5.11
CA LYS A 122 27.07 -3.02 -4.51
C LYS A 122 27.82 -1.87 -5.18
N LYS A 123 28.23 -0.87 -4.40
CA LYS A 123 28.96 0.28 -4.88
C LYS A 123 30.07 0.65 -3.91
N ASN A 124 31.31 0.71 -4.40
CA ASN A 124 32.48 1.07 -3.57
C ASN A 124 32.57 0.32 -2.22
N ASN A 125 32.36 -1.00 -2.22
CA ASN A 125 32.29 -1.87 -1.04
C ASN A 125 31.11 -1.62 -0.08
N HIS A 126 30.16 -0.77 -0.41
CA HIS A 126 28.93 -0.53 0.33
C HIS A 126 27.73 -1.08 -0.43
N TYR A 127 26.60 -1.26 0.26
CA TYR A 127 25.38 -1.74 -0.33
C TYR A 127 24.31 -0.65 -0.28
N GLU A 128 23.71 -0.36 -1.42
CA GLU A 128 22.61 0.59 -1.57
C GLU A 128 21.31 -0.19 -1.79
N ILE A 129 20.21 0.22 -1.15
CA ILE A 129 18.91 -0.43 -1.34
C ILE A 129 18.29 0.09 -2.64
N LYS A 130 18.23 -0.77 -3.66
CA LYS A 130 17.66 -0.46 -4.96
C LYS A 130 16.17 -0.74 -5.02
N CYS A 131 15.75 -1.86 -4.46
CA CYS A 131 14.36 -2.28 -4.49
C CYS A 131 14.01 -3.04 -3.21
N ILE A 132 12.79 -2.83 -2.74
CA ILE A 132 12.19 -3.64 -1.68
C ILE A 132 10.95 -4.28 -2.27
N HIS A 133 10.72 -5.55 -2.02
CA HIS A 133 9.52 -6.20 -2.47
C HIS A 133 8.97 -7.21 -1.47
N ALA A 134 7.64 -7.27 -1.44
CA ALA A 134 6.89 -8.30 -0.78
C ALA A 134 6.20 -9.17 -1.83
N SER A 135 6.14 -10.46 -1.60
CA SER A 135 5.50 -11.39 -2.52
C SER A 135 4.85 -12.56 -1.79
N ASN A 136 3.81 -13.09 -2.41
CA ASN A 136 3.27 -14.40 -2.12
C ASN A 136 3.41 -15.29 -3.37
N HIS A 137 2.78 -16.46 -3.38
CA HIS A 137 2.84 -17.39 -4.51
C HIS A 137 2.23 -16.86 -5.82
N LYS A 138 1.43 -15.78 -5.77
CA LYS A 138 0.73 -15.23 -6.94
C LYS A 138 1.11 -13.79 -7.25
N HIS A 139 1.36 -12.98 -6.23
CA HIS A 139 1.43 -11.53 -6.35
C HIS A 139 2.72 -10.98 -5.78
N LYS A 140 3.13 -9.83 -6.35
CA LYS A 140 4.31 -9.10 -5.92
C LYS A 140 4.04 -7.60 -5.92
N ILE A 141 4.48 -6.94 -4.84
CA ILE A 141 4.52 -5.47 -4.75
C ILE A 141 5.97 -5.06 -4.62
N ASN A 142 6.40 -4.10 -5.44
CA ASN A 142 7.76 -3.60 -5.47
C ASN A 142 7.79 -2.13 -5.10
N VAL A 143 8.77 -1.73 -4.29
CA VAL A 143 9.16 -0.34 -4.04
C VAL A 143 10.56 -0.14 -4.62
N LYS A 144 10.67 0.59 -5.72
CA LYS A 144 11.94 0.88 -6.37
C LYS A 144 12.39 2.29 -6.05
N PHE A 145 13.67 2.46 -5.71
CA PHE A 145 14.29 3.75 -5.43
C PHE A 145 15.19 4.18 -6.59
N CYS A 146 15.22 5.49 -6.86
CA CYS A 146 16.07 6.09 -7.89
C CYS A 146 16.49 7.52 -7.47
N PRO A 147 17.77 7.72 -7.14
CA PRO A 147 18.83 6.70 -6.99
C PRO A 147 18.50 5.67 -5.90
N ALA A 148 19.30 4.62 -5.78
CA ALA A 148 19.20 3.67 -4.68
C ALA A 148 19.44 4.36 -3.33
N ILE A 149 18.82 3.89 -2.26
CA ILE A 149 19.04 4.42 -0.90
C ILE A 149 20.46 3.99 -0.47
N PRO A 150 21.34 4.94 -0.16
CA PRO A 150 22.72 4.64 0.20
C PRO A 150 22.84 3.97 1.56
N ASP A 151 24.00 3.37 1.82
CA ASP A 151 24.39 2.97 3.15
C ASP A 151 24.52 4.22 4.04
N ILE A 152 23.60 4.32 5.00
CA ILE A 152 23.46 5.50 5.85
C ILE A 152 24.70 5.74 6.74
N ILE A 153 25.42 4.69 7.12
CA ILE A 153 26.63 4.80 7.96
C ILE A 153 27.72 5.54 7.20
N CYS A 154 27.80 5.32 5.89
CA CYS A 154 28.85 5.87 5.02
C CYS A 154 28.60 7.29 4.54
N LEU A 155 27.48 7.89 4.88
CA LEU A 155 27.17 9.26 4.50
C LEU A 155 28.14 10.26 5.15
N LYS A 156 28.61 11.22 4.37
CA LYS A 156 29.43 12.32 4.87
C LYS A 156 28.57 13.30 5.67
N GLN A 157 29.20 13.95 6.65
CA GLN A 157 28.56 15.00 7.44
C GLN A 157 28.03 16.14 6.54
N GLY A 158 26.82 16.62 6.85
CA GLY A 158 26.18 17.72 6.15
C GLY A 158 25.66 17.36 4.73
N ILE A 159 25.69 16.07 4.37
CA ILE A 159 25.13 15.66 3.07
C ILE A 159 23.61 15.65 3.10
N GLU A 160 23.03 16.15 2.03
CA GLU A 160 21.59 16.02 1.73
C GLU A 160 21.44 15.28 0.41
N LEU A 161 20.61 14.25 0.40
CA LEU A 161 20.33 13.42 -0.77
C LEU A 161 18.83 13.34 -0.99
N ASP A 162 18.43 13.59 -2.22
CA ASP A 162 17.05 13.44 -2.68
C ASP A 162 16.95 12.33 -3.73
N GLY A 163 15.86 11.64 -3.72
CA GLY A 163 15.54 10.65 -4.73
C GLY A 163 14.06 10.41 -4.86
N ASN A 164 13.71 9.59 -5.83
CA ASN A 164 12.34 9.21 -6.10
C ASN A 164 12.12 7.75 -5.78
N PHE A 165 10.89 7.42 -5.39
CA PHE A 165 10.46 6.03 -5.31
C PHE A 165 9.21 5.79 -6.15
N SER A 166 9.02 4.52 -6.51
CA SER A 166 7.78 4.09 -7.15
C SER A 166 7.33 2.75 -6.56
N ILE A 167 6.07 2.69 -6.15
CA ILE A 167 5.42 1.44 -5.76
C ILE A 167 4.66 0.92 -6.95
N THR A 168 4.93 -0.34 -7.32
CA THR A 168 4.28 -1.03 -8.44
C THR A 168 3.82 -2.39 -7.99
N THR A 169 2.72 -2.86 -8.57
CA THR A 169 2.26 -4.23 -8.44
C THR A 169 2.69 -5.06 -9.64
N ASP A 170 2.62 -6.37 -9.53
CA ASP A 170 2.70 -7.26 -10.69
C ASP A 170 1.72 -6.84 -11.79
N ASN A 171 2.00 -7.26 -13.02
CA ASN A 171 1.19 -6.98 -14.21
C ASN A 171 1.00 -5.48 -14.54
N ALA A 172 1.86 -4.59 -14.03
CA ALA A 172 1.85 -3.15 -14.32
C ALA A 172 0.45 -2.51 -14.18
N LYS A 173 -0.28 -2.84 -13.11
CA LYS A 173 -1.66 -2.37 -12.86
C LYS A 173 -1.75 -0.90 -12.42
N GLY A 174 -0.64 -0.21 -12.45
CA GLY A 174 -0.50 1.18 -12.04
C GLY A 174 0.64 1.36 -11.06
N ASN A 175 0.79 2.60 -10.58
CA ASN A 175 1.87 2.93 -9.66
C ASN A 175 1.46 4.02 -8.67
N ILE A 176 2.20 4.08 -7.57
CA ILE A 176 2.28 5.21 -6.65
C ILE A 176 3.70 5.75 -6.75
N LYS A 177 3.87 7.05 -6.92
CA LYS A 177 5.18 7.71 -6.99
C LYS A 177 5.34 8.69 -5.85
N GLY A 178 6.57 8.84 -5.41
CA GLY A 178 6.93 9.80 -4.39
C GLY A 178 8.41 10.10 -4.41
N TYR A 179 8.83 10.85 -3.40
CA TYR A 179 10.23 11.16 -3.18
C TYR A 179 10.66 10.71 -1.79
N TYR A 180 11.95 10.55 -1.63
CA TYR A 180 12.60 10.43 -0.34
C TYR A 180 13.70 11.48 -0.22
N ARG A 181 13.98 11.89 1.01
CA ARG A 181 15.09 12.76 1.36
C ARG A 181 15.85 12.15 2.53
N ILE A 182 17.16 12.24 2.47
CA ILE A 182 18.07 11.79 3.54
C ILE A 182 19.02 12.94 3.85
N GLU A 183 19.11 13.31 5.10
CA GLU A 183 19.98 14.37 5.58
C GLU A 183 20.80 13.86 6.76
N LYS A 184 22.13 14.04 6.72
CA LYS A 184 23.02 13.72 7.84
C LYS A 184 23.41 14.97 8.57
N LYS A 185 22.93 15.11 9.80
CA LYS A 185 23.19 16.23 10.73
C LYS A 185 23.97 15.71 11.93
N GLU A 186 25.20 16.18 12.10
CA GLU A 186 26.04 15.78 13.24
C GLU A 186 25.94 14.28 13.57
N ASN A 187 25.26 13.95 14.65
CA ASN A 187 25.09 12.59 15.14
C ASN A 187 23.74 11.94 14.71
N ASP A 188 22.99 12.58 13.84
CA ASP A 188 21.68 12.09 13.43
C ASP A 188 21.56 11.97 11.91
N ILE A 189 20.79 10.99 11.47
CA ILE A 189 20.30 10.91 10.09
C ILE A 189 18.80 11.09 10.11
N CYS A 190 18.32 12.07 9.35
CA CYS A 190 16.90 12.32 9.14
C CYS A 190 16.49 11.77 7.79
N LEU A 191 15.43 10.98 7.76
CA LEU A 191 14.82 10.49 6.53
C LEU A 191 13.40 11.00 6.43
N GLU A 192 13.00 11.35 5.21
CA GLU A 192 11.63 11.70 4.86
C GLU A 192 11.19 10.88 3.65
N ILE A 193 9.97 10.35 3.68
CA ILE A 193 9.34 9.69 2.55
C ILE A 193 7.94 10.27 2.35
N LYS A 194 7.65 10.72 1.14
CA LYS A 194 6.35 11.30 0.81
C LYS A 194 5.88 10.91 -0.58
N SER A 195 4.62 10.52 -0.69
CA SER A 195 3.99 10.28 -1.98
C SER A 195 3.61 11.60 -2.66
N ASN A 196 3.95 11.78 -3.93
CA ASN A 196 3.61 12.98 -4.71
C ASN A 196 2.18 12.95 -5.21
N LYS A 197 1.72 11.75 -5.57
CA LYS A 197 0.39 11.49 -6.11
C LYS A 197 -0.17 10.25 -5.47
N GLY A 198 -1.48 10.10 -5.55
CA GLY A 198 -2.14 8.86 -5.26
C GLY A 198 -1.85 7.80 -6.33
N TRP A 199 -2.58 6.72 -6.25
CA TRP A 199 -2.49 5.66 -7.24
C TRP A 199 -2.83 6.19 -8.64
N THR A 200 -1.95 5.92 -9.60
CA THR A 200 -2.18 6.17 -11.02
C THR A 200 -2.47 4.82 -11.70
N PRO A 201 -3.73 4.49 -11.98
CA PRO A 201 -4.12 3.22 -12.59
C PRO A 201 -3.62 3.10 -14.03
N ASN A 202 -3.16 1.91 -14.42
CA ASN A 202 -2.87 1.56 -15.80
C ASN A 202 -4.03 0.73 -16.36
N GLU A 203 -5.16 1.37 -16.61
CA GLU A 203 -6.37 0.73 -17.12
C GLU A 203 -6.67 1.22 -18.54
N LYS A 204 -6.98 0.30 -19.46
CA LYS A 204 -7.29 0.64 -20.86
C LYS A 204 -8.78 0.94 -21.07
N ARG A 205 -9.67 0.37 -20.25
CA ARG A 205 -11.12 0.53 -20.37
C ARG A 205 -11.56 1.93 -20.00
N TRP A 206 -12.19 2.62 -20.92
CA TRP A 206 -12.58 4.03 -20.75
C TRP A 206 -13.55 4.27 -19.58
N ILE A 207 -14.49 3.35 -19.35
CA ILE A 207 -15.45 3.43 -18.24
C ILE A 207 -14.72 3.43 -16.88
N LEU A 208 -13.70 2.58 -16.72
CA LEU A 208 -12.91 2.54 -15.49
C LEU A 208 -11.99 3.77 -15.36
N LYS A 209 -11.49 4.32 -16.46
CA LYS A 209 -10.76 5.60 -16.41
C LYS A 209 -11.64 6.73 -15.88
N ILE A 210 -12.89 6.80 -16.33
CA ILE A 210 -13.86 7.77 -15.83
C ILE A 210 -14.12 7.54 -14.34
N LEU A 211 -14.38 6.28 -13.93
CA LEU A 211 -14.60 5.95 -12.54
C LEU A 211 -13.43 6.39 -11.65
N PHE A 212 -12.20 6.03 -12.04
CA PHE A 212 -10.99 6.39 -11.28
C PHE A 212 -10.72 7.88 -11.26
N TYR A 213 -11.13 8.62 -12.30
CA TYR A 213 -11.02 10.08 -12.34
C TYR A 213 -11.97 10.75 -11.32
N PHE A 214 -13.20 10.27 -11.21
CA PHE A 214 -14.17 10.84 -10.29
C PHE A 214 -13.95 10.42 -8.83
N VAL A 215 -13.40 9.25 -8.59
CA VAL A 215 -13.11 8.76 -7.23
C VAL A 215 -11.77 9.32 -6.75
N LYS A 216 -11.77 10.59 -6.37
CA LYS A 216 -10.57 11.35 -5.96
C LYS A 216 -9.76 10.66 -4.86
N VAL A 217 -10.41 9.91 -3.98
CA VAL A 217 -9.73 9.23 -2.87
C VAL A 217 -8.60 8.30 -3.34
N PHE A 218 -8.71 7.67 -4.51
CA PHE A 218 -7.64 6.83 -5.07
C PHE A 218 -6.41 7.64 -5.51
N GLN A 219 -6.59 8.92 -5.81
CA GLN A 219 -5.53 9.81 -6.28
C GLN A 219 -4.93 10.66 -5.16
N GLU A 220 -5.59 10.73 -4.02
CA GLU A 220 -5.24 11.67 -2.95
C GLU A 220 -4.71 11.00 -1.68
N TRP A 221 -5.18 9.81 -1.34
CA TRP A 221 -4.94 9.24 -0.02
C TRP A 221 -3.46 9.08 0.35
N PRO A 222 -2.54 8.58 -0.52
CA PRO A 222 -1.14 8.45 -0.09
C PRO A 222 -0.36 9.76 -0.10
N LYS A 223 -0.77 10.78 -0.87
CA LYS A 223 -0.06 12.07 -0.89
C LYS A 223 -0.21 12.87 0.41
N THR A 224 -1.21 12.53 1.23
CA THR A 224 -1.42 13.14 2.53
C THR A 224 -0.64 12.46 3.65
N TYR A 225 0.15 11.44 3.33
CA TYR A 225 0.98 10.69 4.28
C TYR A 225 2.43 11.12 4.13
N LEU A 226 3.04 11.49 5.24
CA LEU A 226 4.45 11.81 5.36
C LEU A 226 5.06 10.90 6.42
N TRP A 227 6.10 10.17 6.04
CA TRP A 227 6.90 9.41 6.98
C TRP A 227 8.19 10.14 7.28
N ASN A 228 8.49 10.26 8.57
CA ASN A 228 9.75 10.79 9.05
C ASN A 228 10.45 9.76 9.92
N ALA A 229 11.76 9.68 9.78
CA ALA A 229 12.58 8.88 10.66
C ALA A 229 13.82 9.67 11.10
N LYS A 230 14.21 9.45 12.35
CA LYS A 230 15.45 9.94 12.92
C LYS A 230 16.27 8.75 13.42
N ILE A 231 17.50 8.61 12.93
CA ILE A 231 18.43 7.57 13.31
C ILE A 231 19.60 8.23 14.05
N SER A 232 19.85 7.82 15.30
CA SER A 232 20.97 8.30 16.09
C SER A 232 22.24 7.48 15.79
N LEU A 233 23.33 8.19 15.54
CA LEU A 233 24.68 7.67 15.27
C LEU A 233 25.61 7.78 16.48
N ASN A 234 25.11 8.10 17.66
CA ASN A 234 25.94 8.26 18.87
C ASN A 234 26.74 7.00 19.20
N ASP A 235 26.24 5.85 18.80
CA ASP A 235 26.92 4.57 18.87
C ASP A 235 26.77 3.85 17.51
N THR A 236 27.83 3.81 16.73
CA THR A 236 27.83 3.16 15.38
C THR A 236 27.60 1.66 15.45
N THR A 237 27.77 1.05 16.62
CA THR A 237 27.48 -0.37 16.83
C THR A 237 26.02 -0.62 17.23
N ASN A 238 25.32 0.42 17.70
CA ASN A 238 23.96 0.35 18.20
C ASN A 238 23.11 1.52 17.66
N LEU A 239 22.82 1.46 16.36
CA LEU A 239 21.95 2.47 15.76
C LEU A 239 20.53 2.35 16.31
N TYR A 240 19.96 3.46 16.69
CA TYR A 240 18.59 3.55 17.19
C TYR A 240 17.74 4.44 16.30
N MET A 241 16.58 3.95 15.88
CA MET A 241 15.67 4.69 15.04
C MET A 241 14.34 4.96 15.75
N HIS A 242 13.84 6.17 15.56
CA HIS A 242 12.46 6.52 15.81
C HIS A 242 11.83 6.96 14.49
N SER A 243 10.71 6.37 14.12
CA SER A 243 10.01 6.75 12.90
C SER A 243 8.49 6.77 13.08
N GLU A 244 7.85 7.68 12.38
CA GLU A 244 6.41 7.86 12.44
C GLU A 244 5.83 8.34 11.11
N TRP A 245 4.60 7.94 10.85
CA TRP A 245 3.76 8.52 9.81
C TRP A 245 2.96 9.69 10.38
N LYS A 246 2.88 10.74 9.58
CA LYS A 246 2.04 11.92 9.87
C LYS A 246 1.10 12.16 8.71
N ARG A 247 -0.04 12.73 9.02
CA ARG A 247 -0.93 13.28 8.01
C ARG A 247 -0.63 14.77 7.83
N ILE A 248 -0.55 15.22 6.58
CA ILE A 248 -0.30 16.60 6.17
C ILE A 248 -1.47 17.15 5.35
#